data_015822d192d66c50c886de93041d7fc5
#
_entry.id   015822d192d66c50c886de93041d7fc5
#
_cell.length_a   1.000
_cell.length_b   1.000
_cell.length_c   1.000
_cell.angle_alpha   90.00
_cell.angle_beta   90.00
_cell.angle_gamma   90.00
#
_symmetry.space_group_name_H-M   'P 1'
#
loop_
_entity.id
_entity.type
_entity.pdbx_description
1 polymer ?
#
loop_
_entity_poly.entity_id
_entity_poly.type
_entity_poly.pdbx_seq_one_letter_code
_entity_poly.pdbx_strand_id
1 'polypeptide(L)'
;MKKHGILNSSVAKLAADLGHTDRVCISDLGLPVPQGVAKIDLALKLGQPNFQEVLDVYLDNILVEKVILAEEIKTANPEQLATLLAKFNDQVVVEYVSHEEFKSLNQAVKAVIRTGENTPYSNIILQSGVII
;
A
#
# COMPACT_ATOMS: atom_id res chain seq x y z
N MET A 1 11.32 -18.88 16.71
CA MET A 1 10.80 -17.59 16.23
C MET A 1 11.18 -17.37 14.76
N LYS A 2 10.28 -16.73 14.00
CA LYS A 2 10.61 -16.26 12.64
C LYS A 2 11.66 -15.16 12.71
N LYS A 3 12.70 -15.22 11.88
CA LYS A 3 13.81 -14.27 11.95
C LYS A 3 13.99 -13.38 10.72
N HIS A 4 13.23 -13.58 9.66
CA HIS A 4 13.34 -12.81 8.42
C HIS A 4 11.97 -12.37 7.90
N GLY A 5 11.98 -11.37 7.03
CA GLY A 5 10.82 -10.90 6.30
C GLY A 5 9.82 -10.18 7.20
N ILE A 6 8.54 -10.37 6.91
CA ILE A 6 7.47 -9.69 7.64
C ILE A 6 7.25 -10.42 8.97
N LEU A 7 7.51 -9.71 10.06
CA LEU A 7 7.33 -10.25 11.42
C LEU A 7 5.94 -9.96 11.99
N ASN A 8 5.30 -8.87 11.54
CA ASN A 8 3.92 -8.61 11.93
C ASN A 8 3.03 -9.73 11.43
N SER A 9 2.37 -10.45 12.34
CA SER A 9 1.64 -11.66 11.99
C SER A 9 0.44 -11.40 11.08
N SER A 10 -0.25 -10.28 11.25
CA SER A 10 -1.40 -9.92 10.40
C SER A 10 -0.95 -9.61 8.97
N VAL A 11 0.13 -8.88 8.80
CA VAL A 11 0.68 -8.59 7.47
C VAL A 11 1.27 -9.85 6.84
N ALA A 12 1.96 -10.68 7.61
CA ALA A 12 2.52 -11.94 7.13
C ALA A 12 1.43 -12.89 6.63
N LYS A 13 0.32 -13.00 7.38
CA LYS A 13 -0.82 -13.81 6.97
C LYS A 13 -1.45 -13.26 5.70
N LEU A 14 -1.68 -11.96 5.65
CA LEU A 14 -2.21 -11.30 4.45
C LEU A 14 -1.33 -11.62 3.24
N ALA A 15 -0.03 -11.44 3.35
CA ALA A 15 0.93 -11.71 2.27
C ALA A 15 0.83 -13.16 1.77
N ALA A 16 0.74 -14.12 2.70
CA ALA A 16 0.66 -15.54 2.37
C ALA A 16 -0.68 -15.91 1.71
N ASP A 17 -1.74 -15.18 2.02
CA ASP A 17 -3.09 -15.45 1.49
C ASP A 17 -3.33 -14.83 0.10
N LEU A 18 -2.46 -13.91 -0.36
CA LEU A 18 -2.68 -13.19 -1.62
C LEU A 18 -2.58 -14.13 -2.83
N GLY A 19 -3.60 -14.07 -3.67
CA GLY A 19 -3.59 -14.68 -4.99
C GLY A 19 -3.32 -13.66 -6.09
N HIS A 20 -3.19 -14.15 -7.31
CA HIS A 20 -3.01 -13.28 -8.48
C HIS A 20 -4.18 -12.29 -8.61
N THR A 21 -3.86 -11.05 -8.81
CA THR A 21 -4.76 -9.88 -8.91
C THR A 21 -5.41 -9.41 -7.61
N ASP A 22 -5.21 -10.08 -6.50
CA ASP A 22 -5.64 -9.55 -5.20
C ASP A 22 -4.95 -8.21 -4.91
N ARG A 23 -5.69 -7.29 -4.31
CA ARG A 23 -5.23 -5.93 -4.04
C ARG A 23 -5.14 -5.65 -2.55
N VAL A 24 -4.12 -4.89 -2.18
CA VAL A 24 -3.89 -4.40 -0.82
C VAL A 24 -3.63 -2.90 -0.90
N CYS A 25 -4.18 -2.14 0.04
CA CYS A 25 -3.88 -0.72 0.17
C CYS A 25 -2.90 -0.50 1.32
N ILE A 26 -1.86 0.31 1.08
CA ILE A 26 -1.02 0.89 2.13
C ILE A 26 -1.41 2.35 2.22
N SER A 27 -1.82 2.81 3.41
CA SER A 27 -2.44 4.12 3.58
C SER A 27 -1.67 5.02 4.54
N ASP A 28 -1.96 6.32 4.42
CA ASP A 28 -1.62 7.32 5.43
C ASP A 28 -2.52 7.18 6.67
N LEU A 29 -2.35 8.09 7.63
CA LEU A 29 -3.13 8.09 8.87
C LEU A 29 -4.62 8.33 8.66
N GLY A 30 -4.97 9.12 7.65
CA GLY A 30 -6.30 9.69 7.51
C GLY A 30 -7.21 8.99 6.52
N LEU A 31 -6.72 8.07 5.70
CA LEU A 31 -7.56 7.41 4.71
C LEU A 31 -8.62 6.56 5.39
N PRO A 32 -9.91 6.77 5.08
CA PRO A 32 -10.95 5.95 5.68
C PRO A 32 -10.87 4.50 5.19
N VAL A 33 -11.09 3.57 6.10
CA VAL A 33 -11.19 2.14 5.76
C VAL A 33 -12.65 1.79 5.59
N PRO A 34 -13.06 1.29 4.42
CA PRO A 34 -14.47 0.94 4.19
C PRO A 34 -14.96 -0.12 5.16
N GLN A 35 -16.24 -0.07 5.48
CA GLN A 35 -16.88 -1.07 6.30
C GLN A 35 -16.73 -2.45 5.63
N GLY A 36 -16.38 -3.47 6.41
CA GLY A 36 -16.21 -4.83 5.90
C GLY A 36 -14.81 -5.12 5.35
N VAL A 37 -13.96 -4.11 5.16
CA VAL A 37 -12.58 -4.29 4.75
C VAL A 37 -11.68 -4.40 5.98
N ALA A 38 -10.79 -5.38 5.98
CA ALA A 38 -9.85 -5.57 7.09
C ALA A 38 -8.89 -4.39 7.21
N LYS A 39 -8.68 -3.91 8.43
CA LYS A 39 -7.71 -2.87 8.74
C LYS A 39 -6.57 -3.49 9.54
N ILE A 40 -5.35 -3.38 9.01
CA ILE A 40 -4.14 -3.75 9.75
C ILE A 40 -3.47 -2.43 10.15
N ASP A 41 -3.56 -2.09 11.41
CA ASP A 41 -3.09 -0.80 11.90
C ASP A 41 -1.67 -0.90 12.44
N LEU A 42 -0.71 -0.36 11.69
CA LEU A 42 0.70 -0.30 12.09
C LEU A 42 1.05 1.05 12.72
N ALA A 43 0.14 2.02 12.70
CA ALA A 43 0.42 3.35 13.21
C ALA A 43 0.67 3.31 14.72
N LEU A 44 1.91 3.58 15.11
CA LEU A 44 2.28 3.69 16.52
C LEU A 44 2.08 5.13 17.02
N LYS A 45 2.49 6.08 16.22
CA LYS A 45 2.39 7.52 16.50
C LYS A 45 2.62 8.28 15.19
N LEU A 46 2.47 9.61 15.24
CA LEU A 46 2.66 10.46 14.08
C LEU A 46 4.02 10.19 13.39
N GLY A 47 3.95 9.78 12.12
CA GLY A 47 5.13 9.51 11.30
C GLY A 47 5.77 8.13 11.49
N GLN A 48 5.24 7.26 12.35
CA GLN A 48 5.87 5.97 12.63
C GLN A 48 4.88 4.80 12.65
N PRO A 49 5.15 3.74 11.86
CA PRO A 49 6.11 3.71 10.75
C PRO A 49 5.65 4.62 9.61
N ASN A 50 6.59 5.17 8.85
CA ASN A 50 6.20 6.01 7.72
C ASN A 50 5.80 5.15 6.50
N PHE A 51 5.24 5.80 5.48
CA PHE A 51 4.73 5.14 4.28
C PHE A 51 5.83 4.38 3.53
N GLN A 52 6.97 5.01 3.30
CA GLN A 52 8.07 4.41 2.54
C GLN A 52 8.62 3.15 3.21
N GLU A 53 8.73 3.17 4.51
CA GLU A 53 9.24 2.06 5.32
C GLU A 53 8.34 0.82 5.17
N VAL A 54 7.03 1.02 5.25
CA VAL A 54 6.06 -0.07 5.10
C VAL A 54 6.04 -0.57 3.66
N LEU A 55 6.10 0.34 2.68
CA LEU A 55 6.14 -0.02 1.27
C LEU A 55 7.38 -0.84 0.93
N ASP A 56 8.55 -0.48 1.46
CA ASP A 56 9.79 -1.25 1.25
C ASP A 56 9.65 -2.69 1.73
N VAL A 57 9.17 -2.89 2.93
CA VAL A 57 8.98 -4.24 3.48
C VAL A 57 7.97 -5.04 2.64
N TYR A 58 6.89 -4.39 2.22
CA TYR A 58 5.88 -5.03 1.36
C TYR A 58 6.51 -5.50 0.04
N LEU A 59 7.23 -4.62 -0.65
CA LEU A 59 7.83 -4.93 -1.95
C LEU A 59 8.95 -5.95 -1.88
N ASP A 60 9.66 -6.02 -0.75
CA ASP A 60 10.70 -7.04 -0.55
C ASP A 60 10.11 -8.45 -0.43
N ASN A 61 8.84 -8.57 -0.11
CA ASN A 61 8.23 -9.86 0.22
C ASN A 61 7.07 -10.27 -0.70
N ILE A 62 6.53 -9.35 -1.50
CA ILE A 62 5.31 -9.58 -2.28
C ILE A 62 5.53 -9.11 -3.71
N LEU A 63 5.18 -9.96 -4.66
CA LEU A 63 5.25 -9.65 -6.09
C LEU A 63 4.07 -8.75 -6.48
N VAL A 64 4.37 -7.61 -7.09
CA VAL A 64 3.39 -6.61 -7.49
C VAL A 64 3.48 -6.40 -9.00
N GLU A 65 2.33 -6.43 -9.68
CA GLU A 65 2.26 -6.23 -11.13
C GLU A 65 1.66 -4.87 -11.53
N LYS A 66 0.92 -4.23 -10.61
CA LYS A 66 0.23 -2.96 -10.88
C LYS A 66 0.06 -2.18 -9.59
N VAL A 67 0.17 -0.86 -9.68
CA VAL A 67 -0.11 0.05 -8.56
C VAL A 67 -1.09 1.12 -9.00
N ILE A 68 -1.92 1.57 -8.06
CA ILE A 68 -2.89 2.63 -8.28
C ILE A 68 -2.64 3.74 -7.26
N LEU A 69 -2.58 4.96 -7.75
CA LEU A 69 -2.30 6.16 -6.96
C LEU A 69 -3.39 7.20 -7.20
N ALA A 70 -3.60 8.07 -6.21
CA ALA A 70 -4.45 9.22 -6.41
C ALA A 70 -3.71 10.25 -7.30
N GLU A 71 -4.39 10.77 -8.31
CA GLU A 71 -3.85 11.80 -9.22
C GLU A 71 -3.31 13.01 -8.44
N GLU A 72 -3.97 13.37 -7.35
CA GLU A 72 -3.63 14.53 -6.53
C GLU A 72 -2.25 14.46 -5.90
N ILE A 73 -1.64 13.27 -5.78
CA ILE A 73 -0.27 13.14 -5.25
C ILE A 73 0.74 13.88 -6.11
N LYS A 74 0.48 14.01 -7.42
CA LYS A 74 1.41 14.63 -8.36
C LYS A 74 1.69 16.10 -8.02
N THR A 75 0.69 16.81 -7.52
CA THR A 75 0.83 18.23 -7.17
C THR A 75 0.97 18.47 -5.68
N ALA A 76 0.28 17.68 -4.85
CA ALA A 76 0.27 17.90 -3.40
C ALA A 76 1.47 17.25 -2.69
N ASN A 77 2.07 16.21 -3.26
CA ASN A 77 3.18 15.51 -2.63
C ASN A 77 4.14 14.89 -3.66
N PRO A 78 4.77 15.73 -4.51
CA PRO A 78 5.63 15.22 -5.59
C PRO A 78 6.87 14.49 -5.08
N GLU A 79 7.39 14.83 -3.91
CA GLU A 79 8.56 14.16 -3.34
C GLU A 79 8.22 12.71 -2.97
N GLN A 80 7.07 12.50 -2.33
CA GLN A 80 6.62 11.15 -1.98
C GLN A 80 6.41 10.33 -3.25
N LEU A 81 5.80 10.91 -4.27
CA LEU A 81 5.59 10.26 -5.55
C LEU A 81 6.91 9.83 -6.20
N ALA A 82 7.89 10.74 -6.27
CA ALA A 82 9.18 10.44 -6.87
C ALA A 82 9.87 9.27 -6.15
N THR A 83 9.85 9.28 -4.82
CA THR A 83 10.48 8.23 -4.02
C THR A 83 9.79 6.88 -4.22
N LEU A 84 8.46 6.84 -4.23
CA LEU A 84 7.76 5.58 -4.43
C LEU A 84 7.91 5.05 -5.86
N LEU A 85 7.86 5.91 -6.88
CA LEU A 85 8.02 5.46 -8.28
C LEU A 85 9.39 4.85 -8.54
N ALA A 86 10.43 5.32 -7.87
CA ALA A 86 11.78 4.78 -8.02
C ALA A 86 11.91 3.33 -7.54
N LYS A 87 10.94 2.82 -6.80
CA LYS A 87 10.92 1.43 -6.29
C LYS A 87 10.40 0.43 -7.33
N PHE A 88 9.78 0.90 -8.40
CA PHE A 88 9.15 0.04 -9.40
C PHE A 88 9.93 0.06 -10.72
N ASN A 89 9.97 -1.10 -11.38
CA ASN A 89 10.57 -1.21 -12.73
C ASN A 89 9.52 -0.98 -13.82
N ASP A 90 9.94 -0.99 -15.08
CA ASP A 90 9.08 -0.69 -16.24
C ASP A 90 7.96 -1.71 -16.44
N GLN A 91 8.05 -2.88 -15.82
CA GLN A 91 7.05 -3.94 -15.98
C GLN A 91 5.83 -3.75 -15.07
N VAL A 92 5.96 -2.91 -14.05
CA VAL A 92 4.84 -2.59 -13.16
C VAL A 92 3.99 -1.49 -13.79
N VAL A 93 2.70 -1.76 -13.95
CA VAL A 93 1.75 -0.77 -14.47
C VAL A 93 1.42 0.24 -13.38
N VAL A 94 1.54 1.53 -13.68
CA VAL A 94 1.16 2.61 -12.77
C VAL A 94 -0.10 3.28 -13.30
N GLU A 95 -1.16 3.27 -12.51
CA GLU A 95 -2.44 3.89 -12.84
C GLU A 95 -2.75 5.02 -11.87
N TYR A 96 -3.26 6.12 -12.38
CA TYR A 96 -3.71 7.25 -11.57
C TYR A 96 -5.23 7.39 -11.68
N VAL A 97 -5.87 7.58 -10.54
CA VAL A 97 -7.31 7.84 -10.45
C VAL A 97 -7.53 9.04 -9.53
N SER A 98 -8.72 9.62 -9.54
CA SER A 98 -9.03 10.66 -8.55
C SER A 98 -9.00 10.06 -7.14
N HIS A 99 -8.76 10.91 -6.13
CA HIS A 99 -8.80 10.46 -4.74
C HIS A 99 -10.15 9.85 -4.36
N GLU A 100 -11.24 10.41 -4.89
CA GLU A 100 -12.58 9.87 -4.65
C GLU A 100 -12.73 8.47 -5.25
N GLU A 101 -12.23 8.24 -6.47
CA GLU A 101 -12.22 6.91 -7.07
C GLU A 101 -11.31 5.96 -6.31
N PHE A 102 -10.16 6.43 -5.86
CA PHE A 102 -9.25 5.65 -5.02
C PHE A 102 -9.96 5.12 -3.79
N LYS A 103 -10.72 5.97 -3.09
CA LYS A 103 -11.51 5.54 -1.92
C LYS A 103 -12.55 4.49 -2.30
N SER A 104 -13.19 4.63 -3.45
CA SER A 104 -14.14 3.62 -3.95
C SER A 104 -13.48 2.28 -4.22
N LEU A 105 -12.29 2.28 -4.83
CA LEU A 105 -11.54 1.06 -5.12
C LEU A 105 -11.14 0.31 -3.86
N ASN A 106 -10.97 1.00 -2.75
CA ASN A 106 -10.66 0.39 -1.46
C ASN A 106 -11.76 -0.52 -0.92
N GLN A 107 -12.97 -0.47 -1.47
CA GLN A 107 -14.03 -1.39 -1.10
C GLN A 107 -13.73 -2.84 -1.50
N ALA A 108 -12.84 -3.04 -2.47
CA ALA A 108 -12.51 -4.35 -3.02
C ALA A 108 -11.11 -4.86 -2.64
N VAL A 109 -10.35 -4.13 -1.83
CA VAL A 109 -9.03 -4.61 -1.38
C VAL A 109 -9.19 -5.65 -0.27
N LYS A 110 -8.21 -6.55 -0.16
CA LYS A 110 -8.19 -7.57 0.89
C LYS A 110 -7.97 -6.98 2.28
N ALA A 111 -7.17 -5.92 2.36
CA ALA A 111 -6.93 -5.19 3.59
C ALA A 111 -6.37 -3.80 3.29
N VAL A 112 -6.53 -2.89 4.25
CA VAL A 112 -5.82 -1.61 4.29
C VAL A 112 -4.80 -1.70 5.41
N ILE A 113 -3.53 -1.54 5.05
CA ILE A 113 -2.41 -1.44 6.01
C ILE A 113 -2.22 0.05 6.30
N ARG A 114 -2.63 0.48 7.49
CA ARG A 114 -2.51 1.88 7.91
C ARG A 114 -1.14 2.14 8.46
N THR A 115 -0.46 3.16 7.94
CA THR A 115 0.85 3.61 8.42
C THR A 115 0.70 4.84 9.33
N GLY A 116 1.81 5.31 9.91
CA GLY A 116 1.85 6.57 10.65
C GLY A 116 2.09 7.80 9.78
N GLU A 117 2.04 7.66 8.46
CA GLU A 117 2.34 8.75 7.53
C GLU A 117 1.31 9.87 7.61
N ASN A 118 1.78 11.11 7.72
CA ASN A 118 0.90 12.29 7.78
C ASN A 118 1.05 13.27 6.62
N THR A 119 1.82 12.92 5.60
CA THR A 119 1.91 13.74 4.38
C THR A 119 0.78 13.41 3.42
N PRO A 120 0.32 14.38 2.60
CA PRO A 120 -0.92 14.21 1.84
C PRO A 120 -0.80 13.16 0.74
N TYR A 121 -1.90 12.44 0.52
CA TYR A 121 -2.07 11.45 -0.55
C TYR A 121 -1.03 10.34 -0.55
N SER A 122 -0.46 10.02 0.60
CA SER A 122 0.50 8.92 0.75
C SER A 122 -0.25 7.59 0.88
N ASN A 123 -0.87 7.19 -0.21
CA ASN A 123 -1.69 6.00 -0.32
C ASN A 123 -1.42 5.29 -1.63
N ILE A 124 -1.38 3.97 -1.60
CA ILE A 124 -1.15 3.16 -2.79
C ILE A 124 -1.97 1.87 -2.71
N ILE A 125 -2.61 1.50 -3.82
CA ILE A 125 -3.20 0.17 -3.98
C ILE A 125 -2.24 -0.66 -4.81
N LEU A 126 -1.86 -1.84 -4.29
CA LEU A 126 -0.92 -2.74 -4.93
C LEU A 126 -1.65 -4.01 -5.36
N GLN A 127 -1.58 -4.31 -6.65
CA GLN A 127 -2.16 -5.53 -7.20
C GLN A 127 -1.09 -6.60 -7.31
N SER A 128 -1.39 -7.76 -6.72
CA SER A 128 -0.46 -8.88 -6.68
C SER A 128 -0.23 -9.48 -8.05
N GLY A 129 1.03 -9.75 -8.35
CA GLY A 129 1.43 -10.53 -9.50
C GLY A 129 1.38 -12.03 -9.18
N VAL A 130 1.99 -12.81 -10.07
CA VAL A 130 2.00 -14.26 -9.96
C VAL A 130 3.41 -14.81 -10.21
N ILE A 131 3.78 -15.80 -9.40
CA ILE A 131 5.07 -16.48 -9.53
C ILE A 131 4.86 -17.73 -10.38
N ILE A 132 5.13 -17.61 -11.67
CA ILE A 132 5.01 -18.76 -12.58
C ILE A 132 6.20 -18.77 -13.54
#